data_10d4467e72826fdf75817124321f194d
#
_entry.id   10d4467e72826fdf75817124321f194d
#
_cell.length_a   1.000
_cell.length_b   1.000
_cell.length_c   1.000
_cell.angle_alpha   90.00
_cell.angle_beta   90.00
_cell.angle_gamma   90.00
#
_symmetry.space_group_name_H-M   'P 1'
#
loop_
_entity.id
_entity.type
_entity.pdbx_description
1 polymer ?
#
loop_
_entity_poly.entity_id
_entity_poly.type
_entity_poly.pdbx_seq_one_letter_code
_entity_poly.pdbx_strand_id
1 'polypeptide(L)'
;MFYNILLSKPFAEHYGLKTQDRNRPITPLISDYTRKSVAAFIEKYPNVGLLVCLGEAMDTYEDDVEWFTKTIIPGVKDGLKALGRTDEPPILLRAHDTDCKMVMDAALPLYKNLYTMHKYNGESLTTYEPRGPWSKIHSDLSALGSIHISNVHILANLEPWRWGSPDFVQKAVNAMHNVHGANALHLYPQASYWDWPYTADKLADGKREYQLDRDWIWYKTWGRYAWNCHRDRSSEVEYWDKQLGDYYGTTPAEAGDILEAYEQSGEIAPKLLRR
;
A
#
# COMPACT_ATOMS: atom_id res chain seq x y z
N MET A 1 -6.54 4.96 -5.57
CA MET A 1 -5.20 5.60 -5.72
C MET A 1 -5.34 6.70 -6.74
N PHE A 2 -4.85 7.88 -6.44
CA PHE A 2 -4.92 9.03 -7.30
C PHE A 2 -3.52 9.34 -7.84
N TYR A 3 -3.28 9.03 -9.11
CA TYR A 3 -2.06 9.45 -9.81
C TYR A 3 -2.33 10.85 -10.38
N ASN A 4 -1.66 11.83 -9.86
CA ASN A 4 -2.04 13.25 -9.94
C ASN A 4 -2.10 13.88 -11.32
N ILE A 5 -1.48 13.29 -12.34
CA ILE A 5 -1.37 13.92 -13.66
C ILE A 5 -1.96 13.05 -14.74
N LEU A 6 -2.92 12.23 -14.41
CA LEU A 6 -3.73 11.57 -15.42
C LEU A 6 -4.87 12.53 -15.82
N LEU A 7 -4.80 13.00 -17.05
CA LEU A 7 -5.90 13.77 -17.65
C LEU A 7 -6.87 12.81 -18.34
N SER A 8 -8.16 13.10 -18.28
CA SER A 8 -9.11 12.34 -19.07
C SER A 8 -8.81 12.51 -20.56
N LYS A 9 -9.03 11.46 -21.36
CA LYS A 9 -8.75 11.51 -22.79
C LYS A 9 -9.45 12.67 -23.50
N PRO A 10 -10.75 12.95 -23.27
CA PRO A 10 -11.42 14.07 -23.92
C PRO A 10 -10.80 15.43 -23.57
N PHE A 11 -10.38 15.63 -22.31
CA PHE A 11 -9.71 16.86 -21.90
C PHE A 11 -8.34 17.00 -22.56
N ALA A 12 -7.55 15.94 -22.55
CA ALA A 12 -6.22 15.96 -23.16
C ALA A 12 -6.28 16.24 -24.67
N GLU A 13 -7.17 15.59 -25.38
CA GLU A 13 -7.37 15.80 -26.83
C GLU A 13 -7.83 17.23 -27.14
N HIS A 14 -8.76 17.78 -26.33
CA HIS A 14 -9.27 19.14 -26.54
C HIS A 14 -8.17 20.21 -26.42
N TYR A 15 -7.23 20.02 -25.50
CA TYR A 15 -6.13 20.98 -25.26
C TYR A 15 -4.79 20.58 -25.89
N GLY A 16 -4.74 19.53 -26.70
CA GLY A 16 -3.51 19.07 -27.35
C GLY A 16 -2.47 18.54 -26.36
N LEU A 17 -2.92 17.97 -25.23
CA LEU A 17 -2.08 17.42 -24.18
C LEU A 17 -2.01 15.89 -24.27
N LYS A 18 -0.97 15.30 -23.65
CA LYS A 18 -0.94 13.85 -23.42
C LYS A 18 -1.80 13.51 -22.20
N THR A 19 -2.40 12.32 -22.18
CA THR A 19 -3.14 11.82 -21.01
C THR A 19 -2.23 11.59 -19.81
N GLN A 20 -1.00 11.13 -20.05
CA GLN A 20 0.03 10.93 -19.04
C GLN A 20 1.35 11.55 -19.53
N ASP A 21 1.99 12.32 -18.66
CA ASP A 21 3.30 12.93 -18.93
C ASP A 21 3.99 13.22 -17.58
N ARG A 22 5.09 12.53 -17.30
CA ARG A 22 5.83 12.70 -16.03
C ARG A 22 6.50 14.07 -15.92
N ASN A 23 6.94 14.63 -17.03
CA ASN A 23 7.64 15.92 -17.06
C ASN A 23 6.69 17.08 -17.38
N ARG A 24 5.43 16.93 -17.06
CA ARG A 24 4.44 17.96 -17.32
C ARG A 24 4.55 19.09 -16.31
N PRO A 25 4.77 20.33 -16.76
CA PRO A 25 4.77 21.47 -15.86
C PRO A 25 3.36 21.69 -15.25
N ILE A 26 3.36 22.14 -14.02
CA ILE A 26 2.13 22.61 -13.37
C ILE A 26 1.68 23.89 -14.07
N THR A 27 0.51 23.85 -14.69
CA THR A 27 -0.09 25.00 -15.35
C THR A 27 -1.42 25.37 -14.71
N PRO A 28 -1.87 26.64 -14.77
CA PRO A 28 -3.17 27.03 -14.25
C PRO A 28 -4.33 26.20 -14.78
N LEU A 29 -4.28 25.80 -16.07
CA LEU A 29 -5.29 24.97 -16.70
C LEU A 29 -5.37 23.57 -16.05
N ILE A 30 -4.22 22.92 -15.85
CA ILE A 30 -4.16 21.57 -15.28
C ILE A 30 -4.53 21.60 -13.81
N SER A 31 -4.07 22.61 -13.07
CA SER A 31 -4.42 22.81 -11.67
C SER A 31 -5.90 23.03 -11.47
N ASP A 32 -6.52 23.89 -12.27
CA ASP A 32 -7.97 24.15 -12.22
C ASP A 32 -8.78 22.89 -12.56
N TYR A 33 -8.40 22.18 -13.61
CA TYR A 33 -9.04 20.93 -13.99
C TYR A 33 -8.97 19.89 -12.86
N THR A 34 -7.78 19.67 -12.30
CA THR A 34 -7.59 18.68 -11.24
C THR A 34 -8.28 19.09 -9.95
N ARG A 35 -8.18 20.35 -9.54
CA ARG A 35 -8.85 20.88 -8.36
C ARG A 35 -10.37 20.69 -8.43
N LYS A 36 -10.98 21.01 -9.58
CA LYS A 36 -12.42 20.81 -9.83
C LYS A 36 -12.78 19.31 -9.85
N SER A 37 -11.93 18.48 -10.42
CA SER A 37 -12.16 17.03 -10.44
C SER A 37 -12.12 16.42 -9.05
N VAL A 38 -11.17 16.85 -8.20
CA VAL A 38 -11.09 16.45 -6.79
C VAL A 38 -12.31 16.93 -6.03
N ALA A 39 -12.72 18.19 -6.20
CA ALA A 39 -13.91 18.73 -5.55
C ALA A 39 -15.17 17.91 -5.91
N ALA A 40 -15.40 17.67 -7.19
CA ALA A 40 -16.54 16.86 -7.66
C ALA A 40 -16.48 15.41 -7.13
N PHE A 41 -15.28 14.83 -6.97
CA PHE A 41 -15.13 13.52 -6.37
C PHE A 41 -15.56 13.53 -4.90
N ILE A 42 -15.10 14.50 -4.11
CA ILE A 42 -15.45 14.65 -2.68
C ILE A 42 -16.94 14.91 -2.52
N GLU A 43 -17.54 15.76 -3.36
CA GLU A 43 -18.99 16.00 -3.35
C GLU A 43 -19.78 14.71 -3.57
N LYS A 44 -19.32 13.88 -4.51
CA LYS A 44 -19.99 12.62 -4.84
C LYS A 44 -19.75 11.49 -3.82
N TYR A 45 -18.55 11.48 -3.21
CA TYR A 45 -18.13 10.43 -2.27
C TYR A 45 -17.60 11.04 -0.95
N PRO A 46 -18.46 11.68 -0.16
CA PRO A 46 -18.04 12.49 0.98
C PRO A 46 -17.40 11.71 2.13
N ASN A 47 -17.53 10.39 2.15
CA ASN A 47 -16.98 9.53 3.20
C ASN A 47 -15.73 8.74 2.75
N VAL A 48 -15.14 9.13 1.62
CA VAL A 48 -13.95 8.48 1.05
C VAL A 48 -12.74 9.41 1.16
N GLY A 49 -11.65 8.92 1.74
CA GLY A 49 -10.37 9.60 1.72
C GLY A 49 -9.61 9.44 0.40
N LEU A 50 -8.52 10.14 0.24
CA LEU A 50 -7.65 10.06 -0.93
C LEU A 50 -6.33 9.36 -0.58
N LEU A 51 -5.81 8.57 -1.50
CA LEU A 51 -4.42 8.15 -1.51
C LEU A 51 -3.73 8.84 -2.69
N VAL A 52 -2.75 9.67 -2.38
CA VAL A 52 -2.05 10.53 -3.34
C VAL A 52 -0.61 10.07 -3.50
N CYS A 53 -0.16 9.93 -4.75
CA CYS A 53 1.19 9.58 -5.12
C CYS A 53 1.76 10.72 -5.97
N LEU A 54 2.72 11.47 -5.45
CA LEU A 54 3.26 12.68 -6.11
C LEU A 54 4.46 12.35 -7.02
N GLY A 55 5.51 11.77 -6.47
CA GLY A 55 6.80 11.68 -7.10
C GLY A 55 6.88 10.89 -8.41
N GLU A 56 5.95 9.98 -8.68
CA GLU A 56 5.90 9.31 -9.99
C GLU A 56 5.32 10.21 -11.11
N ALA A 57 4.88 11.40 -10.76
CA ALA A 57 4.14 12.26 -11.66
C ALA A 57 4.69 13.69 -11.74
N MET A 58 5.57 14.07 -10.82
CA MET A 58 6.22 15.38 -10.75
C MET A 58 7.71 15.27 -11.06
N ASP A 59 8.29 16.37 -11.53
CA ASP A 59 9.70 16.41 -11.92
C ASP A 59 10.62 16.80 -10.75
N THR A 60 10.09 17.61 -9.83
CA THR A 60 10.84 18.12 -8.67
C THR A 60 10.07 17.94 -7.36
N TYR A 61 10.78 17.96 -6.23
CA TYR A 61 10.13 17.93 -4.90
C TYR A 61 9.36 19.22 -4.60
N GLU A 62 9.77 20.34 -5.16
CA GLU A 62 9.05 21.61 -5.08
C GLU A 62 7.70 21.52 -5.81
N ASP A 63 7.64 20.84 -6.95
CA ASP A 63 6.41 20.58 -7.69
C ASP A 63 5.48 19.66 -6.87
N ASP A 64 6.02 18.66 -6.16
CA ASP A 64 5.24 17.83 -5.24
C ASP A 64 4.54 18.69 -4.19
N VAL A 65 5.27 19.58 -3.54
CA VAL A 65 4.74 20.52 -2.53
C VAL A 65 3.68 21.43 -3.14
N GLU A 66 4.00 22.06 -4.28
CA GLU A 66 3.08 22.98 -4.95
C GLU A 66 1.78 22.29 -5.33
N TRP A 67 1.87 21.15 -5.98
CA TRP A 67 0.71 20.40 -6.43
C TRP A 67 -0.18 19.96 -5.27
N PHE A 68 0.42 19.41 -4.23
CA PHE A 68 -0.32 18.94 -3.07
C PHE A 68 -1.02 20.07 -2.33
N THR A 69 -0.30 21.16 -2.07
CA THR A 69 -0.79 22.29 -1.25
C THR A 69 -1.67 23.27 -2.00
N LYS A 70 -1.46 23.46 -3.33
CA LYS A 70 -2.20 24.44 -4.11
C LYS A 70 -3.27 23.85 -5.03
N THR A 71 -3.26 22.52 -5.25
CA THR A 71 -4.23 21.88 -6.14
C THR A 71 -5.05 20.81 -5.41
N ILE A 72 -4.41 19.80 -4.81
CA ILE A 72 -5.11 18.66 -4.20
C ILE A 72 -5.87 19.07 -2.93
N ILE A 73 -5.18 19.61 -1.94
CA ILE A 73 -5.82 20.04 -0.69
C ILE A 73 -6.93 21.08 -0.92
N PRO A 74 -6.72 22.13 -1.74
CA PRO A 74 -7.80 23.06 -2.07
C PRO A 74 -8.99 22.38 -2.76
N GLY A 75 -8.76 21.42 -3.65
CA GLY A 75 -9.85 20.66 -4.27
C GLY A 75 -10.68 19.86 -3.26
N VAL A 76 -10.03 19.21 -2.30
CA VAL A 76 -10.75 18.55 -1.20
C VAL A 76 -11.57 19.53 -0.40
N LYS A 77 -10.98 20.67 -0.02
CA LYS A 77 -11.68 21.73 0.74
C LYS A 77 -12.85 22.33 -0.01
N ASP A 78 -12.72 22.54 -1.32
CA ASP A 78 -13.81 23.05 -2.16
C ASP A 78 -15.00 22.08 -2.16
N GLY A 79 -14.76 20.79 -2.33
CA GLY A 79 -15.81 19.77 -2.27
C GLY A 79 -16.48 19.67 -0.89
N LEU A 80 -15.70 19.70 0.20
CA LEU A 80 -16.24 19.72 1.56
C LEU A 80 -17.08 20.96 1.82
N LYS A 81 -16.61 22.13 1.36
CA LYS A 81 -17.33 23.39 1.48
C LYS A 81 -18.67 23.35 0.72
N ALA A 82 -18.69 22.81 -0.47
CA ALA A 82 -19.93 22.63 -1.25
C ALA A 82 -20.98 21.78 -0.51
N LEU A 83 -20.51 20.82 0.29
CA LEU A 83 -21.35 19.95 1.13
C LEU A 83 -21.68 20.55 2.50
N GLY A 84 -21.17 21.73 2.84
CA GLY A 84 -21.29 22.33 4.17
C GLY A 84 -20.56 21.55 5.28
N ARG A 85 -19.55 20.74 4.93
CA ARG A 85 -18.77 19.92 5.87
C ARG A 85 -17.54 20.66 6.36
N THR A 86 -17.22 20.42 7.63
CA THR A 86 -16.02 20.97 8.30
C THR A 86 -15.04 19.91 8.77
N ASP A 87 -15.43 18.63 8.75
CA ASP A 87 -14.55 17.51 9.04
C ASP A 87 -13.59 17.25 7.86
N GLU A 88 -12.43 16.72 8.17
CA GLU A 88 -11.40 16.43 7.18
C GLU A 88 -11.29 14.92 6.99
N PRO A 89 -11.79 14.34 5.87
CA PRO A 89 -11.51 12.95 5.54
C PRO A 89 -10.00 12.73 5.34
N PRO A 90 -9.46 11.51 5.59
CA PRO A 90 -8.03 11.29 5.53
C PRO A 90 -7.48 11.46 4.10
N ILE A 91 -6.33 12.12 4.00
CA ILE A 91 -5.51 12.12 2.79
C ILE A 91 -4.21 11.37 3.12
N LEU A 92 -3.96 10.28 2.40
CA LEU A 92 -2.74 9.49 2.52
C LEU A 92 -1.72 9.96 1.49
N LEU A 93 -0.58 10.44 1.95
CA LEU A 93 0.56 10.76 1.11
C LEU A 93 1.47 9.53 0.98
N ARG A 94 1.62 9.00 -0.23
CA ARG A 94 2.55 7.92 -0.52
C ARG A 94 3.95 8.49 -0.76
N ALA A 95 4.88 8.15 0.11
CA ALA A 95 6.27 8.61 0.08
C ALA A 95 7.12 7.77 -0.91
N HIS A 96 6.76 7.77 -2.18
CA HIS A 96 7.52 7.12 -3.25
C HIS A 96 7.99 8.19 -4.24
N ASP A 97 9.31 8.27 -4.44
CA ASP A 97 9.96 9.33 -5.22
C ASP A 97 9.52 10.76 -4.77
N THR A 98 9.20 10.92 -3.50
CA THR A 98 8.68 12.16 -2.91
C THR A 98 9.49 12.49 -1.67
N ASP A 99 9.95 13.72 -1.49
CA ASP A 99 10.38 14.21 -0.17
C ASP A 99 9.13 14.41 0.72
N CYS A 100 8.71 13.30 1.33
CA CYS A 100 7.48 13.28 2.09
C CYS A 100 7.51 14.22 3.30
N LYS A 101 8.69 14.44 3.90
CA LYS A 101 8.84 15.39 5.01
C LYS A 101 8.59 16.82 4.54
N MET A 102 9.21 17.21 3.44
CA MET A 102 9.02 18.55 2.86
C MET A 102 7.55 18.82 2.50
N VAL A 103 6.87 17.84 1.90
CA VAL A 103 5.44 17.95 1.57
C VAL A 103 4.59 18.05 2.84
N MET A 104 4.84 17.19 3.85
CA MET A 104 4.07 17.18 5.09
C MET A 104 4.25 18.46 5.90
N ASP A 105 5.46 18.99 6.00
CA ASP A 105 5.74 20.25 6.69
C ASP A 105 4.94 21.41 6.08
N ALA A 106 4.81 21.45 4.76
CA ALA A 106 4.03 22.47 4.06
C ALA A 106 2.50 22.23 4.13
N ALA A 107 2.08 20.97 4.19
CA ALA A 107 0.67 20.58 4.10
C ALA A 107 -0.06 20.56 5.45
N LEU A 108 0.60 20.14 6.55
CA LEU A 108 0.00 20.05 7.89
C LEU A 108 -0.61 21.36 8.42
N PRO A 109 -0.07 22.56 8.14
CA PRO A 109 -0.75 23.81 8.45
C PRO A 109 -2.08 24.01 7.71
N LEU A 110 -2.22 23.40 6.55
CA LEU A 110 -3.39 23.55 5.67
C LEU A 110 -4.46 22.50 5.90
N TYR A 111 -4.05 21.26 6.26
CA TYR A 111 -4.94 20.10 6.41
C TYR A 111 -4.40 19.21 7.52
N LYS A 112 -5.23 18.82 8.49
CA LYS A 112 -4.76 18.11 9.69
C LYS A 112 -4.80 16.61 9.57
N ASN A 113 -5.80 16.06 8.87
CA ASN A 113 -6.00 14.62 8.76
C ASN A 113 -5.17 14.02 7.61
N LEU A 114 -3.84 14.21 7.70
CA LEU A 114 -2.86 13.69 6.75
C LEU A 114 -2.19 12.44 7.29
N TYR A 115 -2.09 11.41 6.46
CA TYR A 115 -1.41 10.15 6.75
C TYR A 115 -0.22 10.00 5.81
N THR A 116 0.79 9.27 6.25
CA THR A 116 1.92 8.89 5.41
C THR A 116 1.89 7.40 5.11
N MET A 117 2.39 7.00 3.95
CA MET A 117 2.53 5.60 3.57
C MET A 117 3.82 5.39 2.80
N HIS A 118 4.59 4.36 3.15
CA HIS A 118 5.81 3.99 2.42
C HIS A 118 5.90 2.47 2.22
N LYS A 119 6.53 2.05 1.13
CA LYS A 119 6.87 0.65 0.87
C LYS A 119 7.73 0.12 2.01
N TYR A 120 7.38 -1.03 2.57
CA TYR A 120 7.99 -1.54 3.80
C TYR A 120 9.48 -1.79 3.64
N ASN A 121 9.92 -2.42 2.58
CA ASN A 121 11.33 -2.54 2.23
C ASN A 121 11.58 -2.60 0.72
N GLY A 122 10.98 -1.69 -0.03
CA GLY A 122 11.10 -1.58 -1.47
C GLY A 122 10.06 -2.38 -2.24
N GLU A 123 10.44 -2.87 -3.42
CA GLU A 123 9.53 -3.52 -4.35
C GLU A 123 9.19 -4.96 -3.96
N SER A 124 9.87 -5.52 -2.98
CA SER A 124 9.71 -6.90 -2.56
C SER A 124 9.75 -7.04 -1.05
N LEU A 125 9.00 -7.98 -0.52
CA LEU A 125 9.04 -8.32 0.90
C LEU A 125 10.24 -9.26 1.17
N THR A 126 11.44 -8.67 1.30
CA THR A 126 12.70 -9.41 1.42
C THR A 126 13.17 -9.61 2.86
N THR A 127 12.58 -8.91 3.81
CA THR A 127 12.88 -9.06 5.24
C THR A 127 11.67 -8.73 6.08
N TYR A 128 11.57 -9.35 7.24
CA TYR A 128 10.53 -9.01 8.23
C TYR A 128 10.88 -7.74 9.03
N GLU A 129 12.14 -7.32 9.06
CA GLU A 129 12.56 -6.08 9.73
C GLU A 129 13.59 -5.35 8.84
N PRO A 130 13.18 -4.30 8.13
CA PRO A 130 14.09 -3.53 7.29
C PRO A 130 15.15 -2.81 8.15
N ARG A 131 16.33 -2.59 7.54
CA ARG A 131 17.48 -1.96 8.17
C ARG A 131 17.97 -0.76 7.38
N GLY A 132 18.84 0.04 8.01
CA GLY A 132 19.46 1.19 7.36
C GLY A 132 18.44 2.22 6.88
N PRO A 133 18.55 2.72 5.63
CA PRO A 133 17.64 3.75 5.11
C PRO A 133 16.17 3.37 5.14
N TRP A 134 15.84 2.11 4.90
CA TRP A 134 14.46 1.61 4.94
C TRP A 134 13.85 1.66 6.33
N SER A 135 14.62 1.29 7.37
CA SER A 135 14.18 1.44 8.76
C SER A 135 14.00 2.91 9.12
N LYS A 136 14.99 3.74 8.76
CA LYS A 136 14.99 5.16 9.09
C LYS A 136 13.79 5.90 8.50
N ILE A 137 13.44 5.66 7.25
CA ILE A 137 12.33 6.37 6.60
C ILE A 137 10.99 6.09 7.29
N HIS A 138 10.74 4.87 7.75
CA HIS A 138 9.52 4.55 8.49
C HIS A 138 9.47 5.28 9.83
N SER A 139 10.57 5.30 10.57
CA SER A 139 10.66 6.01 11.85
C SER A 139 10.51 7.52 11.67
N ASP A 140 11.14 8.09 10.63
CA ASP A 140 11.01 9.51 10.31
C ASP A 140 9.57 9.89 9.96
N LEU A 141 8.89 9.09 9.15
CA LEU A 141 7.51 9.35 8.74
C LEU A 141 6.51 9.17 9.89
N SER A 142 6.73 8.17 10.74
CA SER A 142 5.88 7.98 11.93
C SER A 142 6.04 9.12 12.95
N ALA A 143 7.22 9.76 12.99
CA ALA A 143 7.48 10.89 13.88
C ALA A 143 6.85 12.22 13.43
N LEU A 144 6.27 12.31 12.24
CA LEU A 144 5.60 13.53 11.75
C LEU A 144 4.26 13.84 12.45
N GLY A 145 3.86 13.02 13.43
CA GLY A 145 2.67 13.25 14.23
C GLY A 145 1.35 12.88 13.55
N SER A 146 1.42 12.23 12.40
CA SER A 146 0.26 11.67 11.70
C SER A 146 0.26 10.13 11.78
N ILE A 147 -0.77 9.51 11.22
CA ILE A 147 -0.80 8.05 11.07
C ILE A 147 0.20 7.65 9.97
N HIS A 148 1.09 6.72 10.29
CA HIS A 148 1.99 6.10 9.33
C HIS A 148 1.52 4.70 8.96
N ILE A 149 1.51 4.41 7.65
CA ILE A 149 1.05 3.14 7.08
C ILE A 149 2.22 2.44 6.42
N SER A 150 2.54 1.24 6.88
CA SER A 150 3.50 0.37 6.21
C SER A 150 2.83 -0.29 5.00
N ASN A 151 3.39 -0.08 3.81
CA ASN A 151 2.88 -0.69 2.60
C ASN A 151 3.63 -1.97 2.26
N VAL A 152 2.97 -3.09 2.40
CA VAL A 152 3.47 -4.40 1.95
C VAL A 152 3.34 -4.44 0.43
N HIS A 153 4.41 -4.04 -0.24
CA HIS A 153 4.48 -3.94 -1.69
C HIS A 153 5.17 -5.17 -2.27
N ILE A 154 4.54 -5.78 -3.25
CA ILE A 154 5.09 -6.95 -3.96
C ILE A 154 4.89 -6.71 -5.45
N LEU A 155 5.95 -6.25 -6.11
CA LEU A 155 6.04 -6.26 -7.57
C LEU A 155 6.73 -7.52 -8.07
N ALA A 156 7.70 -8.02 -7.30
CA ALA A 156 8.36 -9.27 -7.62
C ALA A 156 7.42 -10.39 -7.23
N ASN A 157 6.64 -10.82 -8.17
CA ASN A 157 5.70 -11.88 -8.03
C ASN A 157 6.25 -13.08 -7.30
N LEU A 158 5.54 -13.46 -6.28
CA LEU A 158 5.74 -14.74 -5.66
C LEU A 158 5.06 -15.86 -6.48
N GLU A 159 4.46 -15.53 -7.61
CA GLU A 159 3.94 -16.50 -8.57
C GLU A 159 5.09 -17.30 -9.22
N PRO A 160 4.89 -18.60 -9.44
CA PRO A 160 3.69 -19.38 -9.14
C PRO A 160 3.55 -19.82 -7.67
N TRP A 161 4.38 -19.31 -6.80
CA TRP A 161 4.45 -19.71 -5.39
C TRP A 161 3.29 -19.12 -4.61
N ARG A 162 2.60 -19.98 -3.87
CA ARG A 162 1.66 -19.53 -2.83
C ARG A 162 2.45 -19.31 -1.57
N TRP A 163 2.65 -18.03 -1.24
CA TRP A 163 3.43 -17.64 -0.09
C TRP A 163 2.53 -17.13 1.04
N GLY A 164 2.82 -17.52 2.26
CA GLY A 164 2.05 -17.10 3.42
C GLY A 164 2.69 -17.64 4.70
N SER A 165 3.95 -17.29 4.96
CA SER A 165 4.66 -17.68 6.18
C SER A 165 4.09 -16.97 7.41
N PRO A 166 3.36 -17.67 8.30
CA PRO A 166 2.78 -17.04 9.50
C PRO A 166 3.84 -16.42 10.42
N ASP A 167 4.94 -17.11 10.67
CA ASP A 167 6.03 -16.62 11.50
C ASP A 167 6.67 -15.35 10.95
N PHE A 168 6.97 -15.35 9.64
CA PHE A 168 7.51 -14.16 8.96
C PHE A 168 6.56 -12.96 9.07
N VAL A 169 5.27 -13.16 8.78
CA VAL A 169 4.26 -12.10 8.81
C VAL A 169 4.07 -11.57 10.22
N GLN A 170 4.06 -12.44 11.24
CA GLN A 170 3.98 -12.02 12.63
C GLN A 170 5.16 -11.13 13.02
N LYS A 171 6.38 -11.53 12.66
CA LYS A 171 7.61 -10.75 12.89
C LYS A 171 7.57 -9.41 12.15
N ALA A 172 7.10 -9.42 10.89
CA ALA A 172 6.99 -8.20 10.08
C ALA A 172 6.00 -7.20 10.68
N VAL A 173 4.80 -7.63 11.06
CA VAL A 173 3.80 -6.75 11.68
C VAL A 173 4.28 -6.24 13.04
N ASN A 174 4.93 -7.10 13.82
CA ASN A 174 5.54 -6.67 15.10
C ASN A 174 6.60 -5.58 14.87
N ALA A 175 7.47 -5.73 13.88
CA ALA A 175 8.46 -4.71 13.55
C ALA A 175 7.81 -3.42 13.02
N MET A 176 6.80 -3.53 12.13
CA MET A 176 6.05 -2.37 11.64
C MET A 176 5.50 -1.52 12.79
N HIS A 177 4.90 -2.16 13.79
CA HIS A 177 4.24 -1.48 14.89
C HIS A 177 5.24 -1.05 15.98
N ASN A 178 6.05 -1.97 16.51
CA ASN A 178 6.84 -1.72 17.70
C ASN A 178 8.23 -1.12 17.40
N VAL A 179 8.79 -1.33 16.21
CA VAL A 179 10.10 -0.78 15.83
C VAL A 179 9.94 0.50 15.00
N HIS A 180 9.03 0.52 14.06
CA HIS A 180 8.89 1.62 13.10
C HIS A 180 7.73 2.57 13.40
N GLY A 181 6.89 2.27 14.41
CA GLY A 181 5.80 3.13 14.83
C GLY A 181 4.63 3.23 13.85
N ALA A 182 4.48 2.26 12.93
CA ALA A 182 3.36 2.24 12.03
C ALA A 182 2.04 1.94 12.76
N ASN A 183 0.99 2.67 12.43
CA ASN A 183 -0.34 2.52 13.02
C ASN A 183 -1.25 1.61 12.19
N ALA A 184 -0.90 1.41 10.92
CA ALA A 184 -1.66 0.59 9.99
C ALA A 184 -0.75 -0.06 8.95
N LEU A 185 -1.29 -1.01 8.21
CA LEU A 185 -0.65 -1.59 7.05
C LEU A 185 -1.57 -1.52 5.83
N HIS A 186 -0.97 -1.42 4.67
CA HIS A 186 -1.62 -1.54 3.37
C HIS A 186 -1.04 -2.75 2.65
N LEU A 187 -1.89 -3.68 2.26
CA LEU A 187 -1.49 -4.94 1.67
C LEU A 187 -1.77 -4.97 0.17
N TYR A 188 -0.76 -5.28 -0.63
CA TYR A 188 -0.95 -5.63 -2.02
C TYR A 188 -1.39 -7.09 -2.16
N PRO A 189 -2.13 -7.44 -3.23
CA PRO A 189 -2.33 -8.82 -3.61
C PRO A 189 -1.00 -9.54 -3.80
N GLN A 190 -0.94 -10.83 -3.50
CA GLN A 190 0.24 -11.64 -3.75
C GLN A 190 0.51 -11.82 -5.24
N ALA A 191 -0.54 -11.93 -6.03
CA ALA A 191 -0.45 -12.05 -7.47
C ALA A 191 -0.18 -10.69 -8.13
N SER A 192 0.66 -10.69 -9.16
CA SER A 192 0.91 -9.52 -9.98
C SER A 192 -0.35 -9.04 -10.71
N TYR A 193 -0.43 -7.75 -10.90
CA TYR A 193 -1.35 -7.13 -11.83
C TYR A 193 -0.82 -7.13 -13.28
N TRP A 194 0.41 -7.58 -13.50
CA TRP A 194 0.98 -7.75 -14.83
C TRP A 194 0.39 -8.99 -15.50
N ASP A 195 0.12 -8.87 -16.78
CA ASP A 195 -0.36 -9.99 -17.58
C ASP A 195 0.81 -10.95 -17.92
N TRP A 196 1.24 -11.71 -16.91
CA TRP A 196 2.30 -12.69 -17.07
C TRP A 196 1.75 -13.97 -17.71
N PRO A 197 2.59 -14.70 -18.48
CA PRO A 197 2.20 -16.00 -19.05
C PRO A 197 1.90 -17.06 -17.98
N TYR A 198 2.27 -16.82 -16.73
CA TYR A 198 1.97 -17.71 -15.61
C TYR A 198 0.63 -17.35 -15.01
N THR A 199 -0.38 -18.09 -15.37
CA THR A 199 -1.67 -17.99 -14.72
C THR A 199 -1.79 -19.09 -13.69
N ALA A 200 -1.21 -18.90 -12.52
CA ALA A 200 -1.36 -19.77 -11.35
C ALA A 200 -2.83 -19.87 -10.86
N ASP A 201 -3.69 -19.05 -11.43
CA ASP A 201 -5.13 -19.00 -11.19
C ASP A 201 -5.95 -19.94 -12.11
N LYS A 202 -5.31 -20.61 -13.08
CA LYS A 202 -6.00 -21.59 -13.91
C LYS A 202 -5.97 -22.97 -13.28
N LEU A 203 -7.16 -23.51 -13.07
CA LEU A 203 -7.36 -24.89 -12.66
C LEU A 203 -7.18 -25.85 -13.87
N ALA A 204 -7.04 -27.14 -13.58
CA ALA A 204 -6.85 -28.16 -14.61
C ALA A 204 -8.02 -28.23 -15.62
N ASP A 205 -9.21 -27.84 -15.21
CA ASP A 205 -10.40 -27.75 -16.07
C ASP A 205 -10.49 -26.44 -16.88
N GLY A 206 -9.48 -25.57 -16.80
CA GLY A 206 -9.41 -24.30 -17.49
C GLY A 206 -10.18 -23.16 -16.82
N LYS A 207 -10.88 -23.41 -15.72
CA LYS A 207 -11.53 -22.36 -14.95
C LYS A 207 -10.50 -21.52 -14.19
N ARG A 208 -10.88 -20.28 -13.90
CA ARG A 208 -10.07 -19.39 -13.06
C ARG A 208 -10.52 -19.45 -11.62
N GLU A 209 -9.54 -19.51 -10.72
CA GLU A 209 -9.75 -19.36 -9.28
C GLU A 209 -9.65 -17.88 -8.90
N TYR A 210 -10.48 -17.41 -7.97
CA TYR A 210 -10.33 -16.08 -7.42
C TYR A 210 -9.04 -15.97 -6.62
N GLN A 211 -8.33 -14.85 -6.73
CA GLN A 211 -7.10 -14.62 -5.98
C GLN A 211 -7.30 -14.73 -4.46
N LEU A 212 -8.45 -14.33 -3.95
CA LEU A 212 -8.78 -14.48 -2.53
C LEU A 212 -8.82 -15.94 -2.07
N ASP A 213 -9.30 -16.84 -2.91
CA ASP A 213 -9.38 -18.25 -2.60
C ASP A 213 -8.01 -18.92 -2.79
N ARG A 214 -7.33 -18.60 -3.89
CA ARG A 214 -6.00 -19.11 -4.18
C ARG A 214 -4.97 -18.71 -3.14
N ASP A 215 -4.96 -17.44 -2.76
CA ASP A 215 -3.95 -16.83 -1.88
C ASP A 215 -4.52 -16.62 -0.47
N TRP A 216 -5.47 -17.46 -0.05
CA TRP A 216 -6.17 -17.32 1.21
C TRP A 216 -5.25 -17.18 2.43
N ILE A 217 -4.14 -17.92 2.45
CA ILE A 217 -3.17 -17.90 3.55
C ILE A 217 -2.46 -16.54 3.65
N TRP A 218 -2.15 -15.91 2.51
CA TRP A 218 -1.60 -14.56 2.45
C TRP A 218 -2.51 -13.56 3.17
N TYR A 219 -3.77 -13.49 2.77
CA TYR A 219 -4.70 -12.55 3.36
C TYR A 219 -5.02 -12.87 4.82
N LYS A 220 -5.13 -14.15 5.15
CA LYS A 220 -5.46 -14.58 6.50
C LYS A 220 -4.32 -14.31 7.48
N THR A 221 -3.07 -14.51 7.11
CA THR A 221 -1.90 -14.23 7.96
C THR A 221 -1.78 -12.74 8.24
N TRP A 222 -1.83 -11.91 7.21
CA TRP A 222 -1.75 -10.45 7.40
C TRP A 222 -2.92 -9.92 8.22
N GLY A 223 -4.15 -10.32 7.94
CA GLY A 223 -5.31 -9.89 8.70
C GLY A 223 -5.24 -10.32 10.18
N ARG A 224 -4.77 -11.56 10.44
CA ARG A 224 -4.64 -12.07 11.80
C ARG A 224 -3.61 -11.30 12.62
N TYR A 225 -2.44 -11.07 12.06
CA TYR A 225 -1.35 -10.40 12.77
C TYR A 225 -1.50 -8.87 12.79
N ALA A 226 -2.13 -8.27 11.79
CA ALA A 226 -2.53 -6.86 11.86
C ALA A 226 -3.49 -6.59 13.01
N TRP A 227 -4.38 -7.54 13.32
CA TRP A 227 -5.26 -7.44 14.47
C TRP A 227 -4.52 -7.60 15.81
N ASN A 228 -3.60 -8.57 15.91
CA ASN A 228 -2.78 -8.79 17.09
C ASN A 228 -1.49 -9.55 16.75
N CYS A 229 -0.37 -8.84 16.69
CA CYS A 229 0.96 -9.42 16.44
C CYS A 229 1.61 -10.05 17.69
N HIS A 230 1.04 -9.84 18.89
CA HIS A 230 1.59 -10.33 20.17
C HIS A 230 1.03 -11.71 20.57
N ARG A 231 0.68 -12.54 19.60
CA ARG A 231 0.18 -13.89 19.85
C ARG A 231 1.33 -14.82 20.23
N ASP A 232 1.04 -15.73 21.15
CA ASP A 232 2.01 -16.76 21.56
C ASP A 232 2.28 -17.72 20.41
N ARG A 233 3.55 -18.00 20.17
CA ARG A 233 3.99 -18.82 19.03
C ARG A 233 3.45 -20.25 19.07
N SER A 234 3.41 -20.89 20.23
CA SER A 234 2.91 -22.26 20.35
C SER A 234 1.42 -22.35 19.99
N SER A 235 0.63 -21.42 20.49
CA SER A 235 -0.79 -21.32 20.14
C SER A 235 -1.02 -21.00 18.65
N GLU A 236 -0.09 -20.26 18.04
CA GLU A 236 -0.19 -19.96 16.58
C GLU A 236 0.16 -21.19 15.74
N VAL A 237 1.10 -22.03 16.14
CA VAL A 237 1.37 -23.30 15.47
C VAL A 237 0.13 -24.19 15.50
N GLU A 238 -0.48 -24.40 16.67
CA GLU A 238 -1.72 -25.19 16.80
C GLU A 238 -2.86 -24.64 15.95
N TYR A 239 -2.99 -23.30 15.94
CA TYR A 239 -4.01 -22.64 15.12
C TYR A 239 -3.79 -22.89 13.62
N TRP A 240 -2.54 -22.72 13.13
CA TRP A 240 -2.25 -22.85 11.72
C TRP A 240 -2.27 -24.31 11.24
N ASP A 241 -1.81 -25.25 12.07
CA ASP A 241 -1.95 -26.69 11.80
C ASP A 241 -3.42 -27.05 11.59
N LYS A 242 -4.29 -26.56 12.47
CA LYS A 242 -5.73 -26.77 12.30
C LYS A 242 -6.27 -26.13 11.00
N GLN A 243 -5.89 -24.89 10.69
CA GLN A 243 -6.38 -24.19 9.49
C GLN A 243 -5.91 -24.87 8.21
N LEU A 244 -4.67 -25.35 8.17
CA LEU A 244 -4.09 -26.04 7.03
C LEU A 244 -4.69 -27.44 6.89
N GLY A 245 -4.87 -28.16 8.00
CA GLY A 245 -5.54 -29.47 8.01
C GLY A 245 -6.96 -29.38 7.51
N ASP A 246 -7.73 -28.42 7.99
CA ASP A 246 -9.11 -28.18 7.55
C ASP A 246 -9.18 -27.82 6.04
N TYR A 247 -8.24 -26.99 5.56
CA TYR A 247 -8.24 -26.53 4.16
C TYR A 247 -7.80 -27.61 3.17
N TYR A 248 -6.76 -28.38 3.51
CA TYR A 248 -6.23 -29.41 2.61
C TYR A 248 -6.81 -30.81 2.86
N GLY A 249 -7.61 -30.99 3.92
CA GLY A 249 -8.17 -32.30 4.29
C GLY A 249 -7.10 -33.28 4.76
N THR A 250 -6.08 -32.80 5.49
CA THR A 250 -4.93 -33.60 5.92
C THR A 250 -4.98 -33.94 7.41
N THR A 251 -4.13 -34.87 7.83
CA THR A 251 -3.90 -35.17 9.25
C THR A 251 -3.16 -34.02 9.95
N PRO A 252 -3.21 -33.90 11.28
CA PRO A 252 -2.45 -32.88 12.01
C PRO A 252 -0.94 -32.93 11.75
N ALA A 253 -0.36 -34.12 11.60
CA ALA A 253 1.07 -34.25 11.30
C ALA A 253 1.42 -33.69 9.91
N GLU A 254 0.64 -34.04 8.88
CA GLU A 254 0.82 -33.48 7.54
C GLU A 254 0.55 -31.98 7.48
N ALA A 255 -0.39 -31.47 8.28
CA ALA A 255 -0.62 -30.03 8.41
C ALA A 255 0.60 -29.31 9.00
N GLY A 256 1.26 -29.90 9.99
CA GLY A 256 2.52 -29.40 10.55
C GLY A 256 3.65 -29.35 9.52
N ASP A 257 3.80 -30.39 8.69
CA ASP A 257 4.77 -30.38 7.59
C ASP A 257 4.47 -29.29 6.55
N ILE A 258 3.21 -29.05 6.24
CA ILE A 258 2.78 -27.98 5.35
C ILE A 258 3.10 -26.59 5.97
N LEU A 259 2.83 -26.40 7.27
CA LEU A 259 3.14 -25.17 7.96
C LEU A 259 4.65 -24.91 7.93
N GLU A 260 5.46 -25.92 8.25
CA GLU A 260 6.93 -25.81 8.19
C GLU A 260 7.41 -25.41 6.80
N ALA A 261 6.86 -26.01 5.75
CA ALA A 261 7.21 -25.65 4.37
C ALA A 261 6.87 -24.18 4.05
N TYR A 262 5.73 -23.68 4.48
CA TYR A 262 5.37 -22.26 4.34
C TYR A 262 6.34 -21.35 5.11
N GLU A 263 6.72 -21.72 6.32
CA GLU A 263 7.62 -20.91 7.15
C GLU A 263 9.05 -20.91 6.61
N GLN A 264 9.56 -22.05 6.17
CA GLN A 264 10.86 -22.12 5.51
C GLN A 264 10.89 -21.33 4.20
N SER A 265 9.80 -21.32 3.43
CA SER A 265 9.71 -20.51 2.22
C SER A 265 9.80 -19.02 2.49
N GLY A 266 9.27 -18.56 3.64
CA GLY A 266 9.37 -17.17 4.10
C GLY A 266 10.82 -16.71 4.40
N GLU A 267 11.69 -17.64 4.72
CA GLU A 267 13.10 -17.37 5.02
C GLU A 267 14.02 -17.31 3.78
N ILE A 268 13.51 -17.69 2.61
CA ILE A 268 14.32 -17.72 1.38
C ILE A 268 14.79 -16.32 0.98
N ALA A 269 13.85 -15.37 0.88
CA ALA A 269 14.18 -14.00 0.49
C ALA A 269 15.11 -13.31 1.51
N PRO A 270 14.89 -13.36 2.84
CA PRO A 270 15.83 -12.84 3.83
C PRO A 270 17.24 -13.43 3.75
N LYS A 271 17.36 -14.70 3.42
CA LYS A 271 18.65 -15.38 3.33
C LYS A 271 19.41 -15.08 2.05
N LEU A 272 18.71 -14.91 0.93
CA LEU A 272 19.32 -14.72 -0.39
C LEU A 272 19.51 -13.24 -0.75
N LEU A 273 18.54 -12.40 -0.46
CA LEU A 273 18.48 -11.02 -0.97
C LEU A 273 18.98 -9.97 0.02
N ARG A 274 19.45 -10.34 1.17
CA ARG A 274 20.01 -9.50 2.27
C ARG A 274 20.13 -8.01 1.91
N ARG A 275 19.05 -7.27 2.04
CA ARG A 275 19.04 -5.82 1.87
C ARG A 275 18.86 -5.11 3.19
#